data_37beb83d60d542017fdbcb201c499c63
#
_entry.id   37beb83d60d542017fdbcb201c499c63
#
_cell.length_a   1.000
_cell.length_b   1.000
_cell.length_c   1.000
_cell.angle_alpha   90.00
_cell.angle_beta   90.00
_cell.angle_gamma   90.00
#
_symmetry.space_group_name_H-M   'P 1'
#
loop_
_entity.id
_entity.type
_entity.pdbx_description
1 polymer ?
#
loop_
_entity_poly.entity_id
_entity_poly.type
_entity_poly.pdbx_seq_one_letter_code
_entity_poly.pdbx_strand_id
1 'polypeptide(L)'
;MRVWRYMLIVAALALLGCEEANNNIPDNGDDPNDVEVEEPAFEVEFKHIGWYDIEAEITPPEGVVEYGCGVVESSKVRDLGRHEIIIQFAHDDACHKLLYNKDIYSGYGYLDDHEYSLVCHYWVEGENEQKIYIHEFKTEAAPEAQNSITNVELFGPYLSEEILTIDPTISEVAAEGGLWYFYRITTENDNVKNIYNYPTYQVGMLGEYASLFMLIMQQSWRVEHNYFCHPYNNYICVYAMVEDESGVMSTIAESNILSNNAEARDAQEFVDYYYAEHSVE
;
A
#
# COMPACT_ATOMS: atom_id res chain seq x y z
N MET A 1 6.42 -18.97 3.46
CA MET A 1 7.41 -18.38 4.40
C MET A 1 8.23 -17.22 3.80
N ARG A 2 7.74 -16.51 2.77
CA ARG A 2 8.38 -15.32 2.18
C ARG A 2 7.59 -14.02 2.38
N VAL A 3 6.35 -14.09 2.83
CA VAL A 3 5.42 -12.94 2.97
C VAL A 3 5.69 -12.09 4.23
N TRP A 4 6.33 -12.65 5.26
CA TRP A 4 6.57 -11.95 6.54
C TRP A 4 7.66 -10.87 6.52
N ARG A 5 8.47 -10.80 5.46
CA ARG A 5 9.53 -9.79 5.38
C ARG A 5 9.03 -8.40 4.99
N TYR A 6 7.91 -8.31 4.28
CA TYR A 6 7.37 -7.03 3.82
C TYR A 6 6.58 -6.25 4.88
N MET A 7 6.05 -6.94 5.91
CA MET A 7 5.30 -6.27 6.99
C MET A 7 6.15 -5.41 7.93
N LEU A 8 7.47 -5.62 7.98
CA LEU A 8 8.36 -4.85 8.88
C LEU A 8 8.81 -3.51 8.29
N ILE A 9 8.73 -3.33 6.99
CA ILE A 9 9.26 -2.13 6.31
C ILE A 9 8.29 -0.96 6.40
N VAL A 10 6.98 -1.20 6.29
CA VAL A 10 5.97 -0.13 6.39
C VAL A 10 5.85 0.41 7.82
N ALA A 11 6.06 -0.42 8.84
CA ALA A 11 6.00 0.01 10.24
C ALA A 11 7.20 0.87 10.69
N ALA A 12 8.35 0.80 10.01
CA ALA A 12 9.54 1.58 10.35
C ALA A 12 9.46 3.05 9.90
N LEU A 13 8.66 3.35 8.87
CA LEU A 13 8.49 4.71 8.36
C LEU A 13 7.57 5.60 9.22
N ALA A 14 6.71 4.99 10.04
CA ALA A 14 5.76 5.73 10.89
C ALA A 14 6.34 6.22 12.24
N LEU A 15 7.56 5.82 12.62
CA LEU A 15 8.12 6.10 13.96
C LEU A 15 9.19 7.19 14.00
N LEU A 16 9.52 7.84 12.89
CA LEU A 16 10.51 8.93 12.86
C LEU A 16 9.88 10.32 12.73
N GLY A 17 8.83 10.57 13.52
CA GLY A 17 8.28 11.89 13.70
C GLY A 17 8.92 12.63 14.89
N CYS A 18 9.48 13.82 14.62
CA CYS A 18 9.76 14.93 15.51
C CYS A 18 10.93 14.82 16.52
N GLU A 19 12.08 15.34 16.10
CA GLU A 19 12.88 16.22 16.96
C GLU A 19 13.36 17.43 16.11
N GLU A 20 12.93 18.62 16.53
CA GLU A 20 13.41 19.89 15.98
C GLU A 20 14.91 20.06 16.29
N ALA A 21 15.74 19.83 15.30
CA ALA A 21 17.15 20.22 15.37
C ALA A 21 17.33 21.53 14.60
N ASN A 22 17.41 22.61 15.37
CA ASN A 22 17.79 23.94 14.93
C ASN A 22 19.29 23.94 14.59
N ASN A 23 19.66 23.69 13.35
CA ASN A 23 21.03 23.78 12.87
C ASN A 23 21.18 24.93 11.88
N ASN A 24 21.62 26.08 12.40
CA ASN A 24 22.25 27.11 11.60
C ASN A 24 23.56 26.58 11.02
N ILE A 25 23.54 26.10 9.79
CA ILE A 25 24.74 25.86 8.99
C ILE A 25 25.09 27.19 8.32
N PRO A 26 26.30 27.75 8.52
CA PRO A 26 26.69 28.96 7.84
C PRO A 26 26.87 28.69 6.36
N ASP A 27 26.20 29.51 5.56
CA ASP A 27 26.36 29.66 4.14
C ASP A 27 27.84 29.97 3.81
N ASN A 28 28.58 28.99 3.34
CA ASN A 28 29.93 29.17 2.84
C ASN A 28 29.87 29.49 1.36
N GLY A 29 30.19 30.72 1.11
CA GLY A 29 30.17 31.47 -0.13
C GLY A 29 30.63 30.73 -1.39
N ASP A 30 30.02 31.19 -2.47
CA ASP A 30 30.33 30.91 -3.87
C ASP A 30 31.83 30.79 -4.15
N ASP A 31 32.30 29.57 -4.40
CA ASP A 31 33.59 29.33 -5.03
C ASP A 31 33.40 29.54 -6.56
N PRO A 32 34.01 30.54 -7.18
CA PRO A 32 33.85 30.82 -8.63
C PRO A 32 34.49 29.78 -9.54
N ASN A 33 35.01 28.66 -8.99
CA ASN A 33 35.56 27.53 -9.73
C ASN A 33 34.69 26.27 -9.68
N ASP A 34 33.50 26.31 -9.12
CA ASP A 34 32.54 25.23 -9.25
C ASP A 34 32.07 25.18 -10.73
N VAL A 35 32.83 24.48 -11.54
CA VAL A 35 32.39 24.01 -12.85
C VAL A 35 31.29 23.02 -12.55
N GLU A 36 30.06 23.41 -12.75
CA GLU A 36 28.89 22.51 -12.73
C GLU A 36 29.18 21.40 -13.76
N VAL A 37 29.75 20.30 -13.28
CA VAL A 37 29.90 19.10 -14.10
C VAL A 37 28.46 18.59 -14.24
N GLU A 38 27.88 18.75 -15.43
CA GLU A 38 26.59 18.15 -15.75
C GLU A 38 26.70 16.66 -15.42
N GLU A 39 26.05 16.26 -14.33
CA GLU A 39 25.96 14.83 -13.98
C GLU A 39 25.24 14.12 -15.14
N PRO A 40 25.73 12.95 -15.57
CA PRO A 40 25.12 12.22 -16.65
C PRO A 40 23.66 11.91 -16.30
N ALA A 41 22.73 12.39 -17.14
CA ALA A 41 21.31 12.26 -16.92
C ALA A 41 20.81 10.91 -17.44
N PHE A 42 19.93 10.26 -16.67
CA PHE A 42 19.16 9.11 -17.14
C PHE A 42 18.14 9.59 -18.20
N GLU A 43 17.93 8.77 -19.21
CA GLU A 43 16.77 8.96 -20.09
C GLU A 43 15.58 8.21 -19.49
N VAL A 44 14.55 8.95 -19.12
CA VAL A 44 13.30 8.41 -18.56
C VAL A 44 12.17 8.70 -19.52
N GLU A 45 11.57 7.68 -20.08
CA GLU A 45 10.40 7.79 -20.96
C GLU A 45 9.20 7.12 -20.28
N PHE A 46 8.25 7.91 -19.80
CA PHE A 46 7.00 7.37 -19.30
C PHE A 46 6.17 6.82 -20.45
N LYS A 47 5.94 5.51 -20.44
CA LYS A 47 5.04 4.81 -21.36
C LYS A 47 3.59 4.99 -20.92
N HIS A 48 3.39 5.10 -19.60
CA HIS A 48 2.11 5.32 -18.97
C HIS A 48 2.29 6.10 -17.66
N ILE A 49 1.45 7.09 -17.44
CA ILE A 49 1.21 7.74 -16.15
C ILE A 49 -0.30 7.71 -15.94
N GLY A 50 -0.78 6.82 -15.07
CA GLY A 50 -2.17 6.76 -14.68
C GLY A 50 -2.45 7.54 -13.40
N TRP A 51 -3.65 7.40 -12.90
CA TRP A 51 -4.05 8.03 -11.64
C TRP A 51 -3.56 7.25 -10.41
N TYR A 52 -3.19 5.97 -10.55
CA TYR A 52 -2.69 5.13 -9.46
C TYR A 52 -1.47 4.26 -9.83
N ASP A 53 -1.06 4.26 -11.10
CA ASP A 53 0.02 3.43 -11.61
C ASP A 53 0.87 4.17 -12.64
N ILE A 54 2.09 3.70 -12.84
CA ILE A 54 3.00 4.19 -13.86
C ILE A 54 3.77 3.05 -14.51
N GLU A 55 4.17 3.28 -15.76
CA GLU A 55 5.19 2.50 -16.44
C GLU A 55 6.20 3.46 -17.08
N ALA A 56 7.48 3.29 -16.75
CA ALA A 56 8.56 4.10 -17.27
C ALA A 56 9.69 3.22 -17.82
N GLU A 57 10.15 3.55 -19.01
CA GLU A 57 11.37 2.98 -19.57
C GLU A 57 12.55 3.84 -19.13
N ILE A 58 13.55 3.21 -18.52
CA ILE A 58 14.71 3.88 -17.93
C ILE A 58 15.96 3.41 -18.66
N THR A 59 16.72 4.36 -19.23
CA THR A 59 18.00 4.11 -19.87
C THR A 59 19.10 4.81 -19.08
N PRO A 60 20.06 4.05 -18.50
CA PRO A 60 21.17 4.63 -17.76
C PRO A 60 22.14 5.31 -18.72
N PRO A 61 22.83 6.38 -18.29
CA PRO A 61 23.89 6.99 -19.08
C PRO A 61 25.13 6.10 -19.17
N GLU A 62 26.00 6.43 -20.13
CA GLU A 62 27.28 5.70 -20.31
C GLU A 62 28.15 5.78 -19.02
N GLY A 63 28.78 4.67 -18.66
CA GLY A 63 29.64 4.57 -17.49
C GLY A 63 28.91 4.14 -16.22
N VAL A 64 27.58 4.08 -16.20
CA VAL A 64 26.84 3.49 -15.08
C VAL A 64 27.01 1.98 -15.09
N VAL A 65 27.54 1.43 -13.99
CA VAL A 65 27.77 -0.02 -13.85
C VAL A 65 26.59 -0.73 -13.23
N GLU A 66 25.83 -0.02 -12.40
CA GLU A 66 24.70 -0.56 -11.65
C GLU A 66 23.77 0.56 -11.18
N TYR A 67 22.47 0.35 -11.22
CA TYR A 67 21.49 1.29 -10.67
C TYR A 67 20.25 0.58 -10.11
N GLY A 68 19.54 1.26 -9.23
CA GLY A 68 18.22 0.88 -8.76
C GLY A 68 17.28 2.08 -8.82
N CYS A 69 15.98 1.84 -8.95
CA CYS A 69 14.98 2.90 -9.01
C CYS A 69 13.84 2.67 -8.04
N GLY A 70 13.27 3.76 -7.57
CA GLY A 70 12.07 3.78 -6.74
C GLY A 70 11.32 5.09 -6.89
N VAL A 71 10.06 5.09 -6.49
CA VAL A 71 9.21 6.29 -6.52
C VAL A 71 8.94 6.76 -5.11
N VAL A 72 9.07 8.06 -4.88
CA VAL A 72 8.86 8.74 -3.60
C VAL A 72 8.04 9.99 -3.84
N GLU A 73 7.20 10.37 -2.88
CA GLU A 73 6.53 11.69 -2.93
C GLU A 73 7.55 12.82 -3.06
N SER A 74 7.35 13.73 -4.02
CA SER A 74 8.31 14.82 -4.28
C SER A 74 8.51 15.75 -3.10
N SER A 75 7.50 15.90 -2.23
CA SER A 75 7.63 16.64 -0.97
C SER A 75 8.69 16.03 -0.06
N LYS A 76 8.70 14.71 0.10
CA LYS A 76 9.70 14.00 0.94
C LYS A 76 11.10 14.12 0.36
N VAL A 77 11.23 14.07 -0.96
CA VAL A 77 12.52 14.26 -1.64
C VAL A 77 13.09 15.66 -1.38
N ARG A 78 12.25 16.69 -1.42
CA ARG A 78 12.64 18.08 -1.12
C ARG A 78 13.05 18.28 0.34
N ASP A 79 12.39 17.60 1.26
CA ASP A 79 12.63 17.75 2.71
C ASP A 79 13.88 17.00 3.20
N LEU A 80 14.19 15.83 2.63
CA LEU A 80 15.27 14.96 3.13
C LEU A 80 16.68 15.33 2.64
N GLY A 81 16.81 16.03 1.53
CA GLY A 81 18.12 16.26 0.92
C GLY A 81 18.74 15.00 0.27
N ARG A 82 19.69 15.21 -0.64
CA ARG A 82 20.27 14.15 -1.48
C ARG A 82 20.93 13.01 -0.70
N HIS A 83 21.73 13.35 0.30
CA HIS A 83 22.50 12.34 1.05
C HIS A 83 21.60 11.37 1.85
N GLU A 84 20.55 11.90 2.47
CA GLU A 84 19.60 11.10 3.25
C GLU A 84 18.74 10.21 2.36
N ILE A 85 18.38 10.68 1.16
CA ILE A 85 17.70 9.88 0.15
C ILE A 85 18.58 8.67 -0.26
N ILE A 86 19.86 8.89 -0.54
CA ILE A 86 20.80 7.83 -0.87
C ILE A 86 20.84 6.78 0.24
N ILE A 87 20.96 7.19 1.50
CA ILE A 87 21.00 6.27 2.65
C ILE A 87 19.69 5.48 2.74
N GLN A 88 18.56 6.12 2.59
CA GLN A 88 17.24 5.50 2.69
C GLN A 88 17.05 4.45 1.58
N PHE A 89 17.41 4.77 0.34
CA PHE A 89 17.30 3.84 -0.79
C PHE A 89 18.35 2.72 -0.76
N ALA A 90 19.55 2.98 -0.25
CA ALA A 90 20.60 1.97 -0.12
C ALA A 90 20.26 0.86 0.90
N HIS A 91 19.39 1.14 1.85
CA HIS A 91 18.96 0.19 2.88
C HIS A 91 17.63 -0.49 2.58
N ASP A 92 16.91 -0.06 1.56
CA ASP A 92 15.63 -0.65 1.17
C ASP A 92 15.83 -1.72 0.10
N ASP A 93 15.90 -2.99 0.54
CA ASP A 93 16.01 -4.15 -0.35
C ASP A 93 14.90 -4.23 -1.41
N ALA A 94 13.78 -3.54 -1.23
CA ALA A 94 12.67 -3.50 -2.19
C ALA A 94 12.99 -2.62 -3.41
N CYS A 95 13.88 -1.64 -3.27
CA CYS A 95 14.36 -0.78 -4.35
C CYS A 95 15.56 -1.38 -5.11
N HIS A 96 16.15 -2.46 -4.60
CA HIS A 96 17.29 -3.14 -5.21
C HIS A 96 16.87 -4.10 -6.34
N LYS A 97 16.32 -3.57 -7.41
CA LYS A 97 16.50 -4.20 -8.71
C LYS A 97 17.84 -3.71 -9.24
N LEU A 98 18.88 -4.53 -9.07
CA LEU A 98 20.17 -4.29 -9.72
C LEU A 98 19.97 -4.37 -11.23
N LEU A 99 19.97 -3.23 -11.87
CA LEU A 99 19.74 -3.09 -13.30
C LEU A 99 21.08 -2.69 -13.93
N TYR A 100 21.47 -3.38 -14.98
CA TYR A 100 22.73 -3.14 -15.68
C TYR A 100 22.54 -2.48 -17.04
N ASN A 101 21.30 -2.43 -17.50
CA ASN A 101 20.93 -1.92 -18.82
C ASN A 101 19.56 -1.26 -18.74
N LYS A 102 19.08 -0.77 -19.89
CA LYS A 102 17.72 -0.30 -20.08
C LYS A 102 16.70 -1.29 -19.51
N ASP A 103 15.78 -0.82 -18.67
CA ASP A 103 14.72 -1.63 -18.05
C ASP A 103 13.40 -0.86 -17.98
N ILE A 104 12.34 -1.58 -17.70
CA ILE A 104 11.00 -1.05 -17.47
C ILE A 104 10.71 -1.06 -15.98
N TYR A 105 10.45 0.12 -15.44
CA TYR A 105 9.91 0.29 -14.11
C TYR A 105 8.39 0.32 -14.18
N SER A 106 7.74 -0.53 -13.40
CA SER A 106 6.28 -0.52 -13.24
C SER A 106 5.95 -0.38 -11.76
N GLY A 107 5.16 0.61 -11.41
CA GLY A 107 4.73 0.89 -10.05
C GLY A 107 3.23 1.15 -9.98
N TYR A 108 2.64 0.91 -8.82
CA TYR A 108 1.21 1.11 -8.56
C TYR A 108 0.97 1.52 -7.11
N GLY A 109 -0.23 2.02 -6.81
CA GLY A 109 -0.62 2.46 -5.47
C GLY A 109 -0.26 3.91 -5.19
N TYR A 110 -0.15 4.73 -6.20
CA TYR A 110 0.07 6.17 -6.08
C TYR A 110 -1.24 6.91 -5.80
N LEU A 111 -1.13 8.08 -5.18
CA LEU A 111 -2.25 9.01 -5.08
C LEU A 111 -2.49 9.67 -6.44
N ASP A 112 -3.73 9.97 -6.75
CA ASP A 112 -4.10 10.73 -7.94
C ASP A 112 -3.79 12.23 -7.81
N ASP A 113 -3.62 12.90 -8.94
CA ASP A 113 -3.28 14.33 -9.02
C ASP A 113 -2.13 14.76 -8.10
N HIS A 114 -1.16 13.86 -7.86
CA HIS A 114 -0.11 14.02 -6.85
C HIS A 114 1.29 14.03 -7.49
N GLU A 115 2.22 14.80 -6.88
CA GLU A 115 3.60 14.93 -7.34
C GLU A 115 4.50 13.86 -6.75
N TYR A 116 5.20 13.15 -7.63
CA TYR A 116 6.16 12.11 -7.29
C TYR A 116 7.51 12.35 -7.98
N SER A 117 8.53 11.73 -7.41
CA SER A 117 9.88 11.69 -7.97
C SER A 117 10.28 10.23 -8.19
N LEU A 118 10.62 9.88 -9.42
CA LEU A 118 11.37 8.67 -9.73
C LEU A 118 12.82 8.94 -9.36
N VAL A 119 13.35 8.21 -8.38
CA VAL A 119 14.72 8.34 -7.89
C VAL A 119 15.50 7.13 -8.36
N CYS A 120 16.57 7.36 -9.15
CA CYS A 120 17.52 6.34 -9.53
C CYS A 120 18.80 6.55 -8.71
N HIS A 121 19.21 5.57 -7.93
CA HIS A 121 20.51 5.54 -7.27
C HIS A 121 21.47 4.67 -8.09
N TYR A 122 22.71 5.10 -8.26
CA TYR A 122 23.61 4.44 -9.22
C TYR A 122 25.07 4.60 -8.88
N TRP A 123 25.90 3.73 -9.47
CA TRP A 123 27.35 3.76 -9.41
C TRP A 123 27.96 3.94 -10.80
N VAL A 124 28.99 4.75 -10.88
CA VAL A 124 29.75 4.99 -12.10
C VAL A 124 31.07 4.24 -12.04
N GLU A 125 31.54 3.71 -13.17
CA GLU A 125 32.80 2.98 -13.25
C GLU A 125 33.98 3.84 -12.76
N GLY A 126 34.74 3.30 -11.79
CA GLY A 126 35.89 3.98 -11.20
C GLY A 126 35.56 5.00 -10.10
N GLU A 127 34.33 5.24 -9.77
CA GLU A 127 33.91 6.07 -8.65
C GLU A 127 33.56 5.20 -7.43
N ASN A 128 33.77 5.75 -6.23
CA ASN A 128 33.50 5.06 -4.97
C ASN A 128 32.24 5.57 -4.28
N GLU A 129 31.60 6.60 -4.82
CA GLU A 129 30.42 7.24 -4.25
C GLU A 129 29.18 6.89 -5.07
N GLN A 130 28.10 6.58 -4.37
CA GLN A 130 26.78 6.40 -4.94
C GLN A 130 26.19 7.75 -5.30
N LYS A 131 25.61 7.84 -6.49
CA LYS A 131 24.94 9.03 -6.99
C LYS A 131 23.43 8.81 -7.07
N ILE A 132 22.69 9.90 -7.18
CA ILE A 132 21.24 9.89 -7.42
C ILE A 132 20.88 10.76 -8.60
N TYR A 133 19.89 10.29 -9.35
CA TYR A 133 19.19 11.06 -10.38
C TYR A 133 17.72 11.11 -9.99
N ILE A 134 17.10 12.28 -10.14
CA ILE A 134 15.71 12.51 -9.74
C ILE A 134 14.95 13.05 -10.95
N HIS A 135 13.85 12.40 -11.27
CA HIS A 135 12.91 12.80 -12.30
C HIS A 135 11.53 13.01 -11.73
N GLU A 136 11.07 14.25 -11.65
CA GLU A 136 9.75 14.58 -11.11
C GLU A 136 8.65 14.31 -12.16
N PHE A 137 7.52 13.78 -11.69
CA PHE A 137 6.33 13.57 -12.49
C PHE A 137 5.08 13.78 -11.63
N LYS A 138 3.93 13.82 -12.29
CA LYS A 138 2.64 13.96 -11.60
C LYS A 138 1.69 12.90 -12.13
N THR A 139 1.00 12.21 -11.22
CA THR A 139 -0.07 11.28 -11.58
C THR A 139 -1.27 12.02 -12.16
N GLU A 140 -2.04 11.34 -12.99
CA GLU A 140 -3.30 11.88 -13.49
C GLU A 140 -4.32 12.02 -12.35
N ALA A 141 -5.31 12.89 -12.53
CA ALA A 141 -6.45 12.93 -11.64
C ALA A 141 -7.31 11.66 -11.84
N ALA A 142 -7.75 11.05 -10.75
CA ALA A 142 -8.65 9.92 -10.84
C ALA A 142 -9.95 10.34 -11.53
N PRO A 143 -10.47 9.55 -12.47
CA PRO A 143 -11.83 9.76 -12.95
C PRO A 143 -12.82 9.59 -11.81
N GLU A 144 -13.94 10.28 -11.87
CA GLU A 144 -14.99 10.15 -10.86
C GLU A 144 -15.59 8.74 -10.92
N ALA A 145 -15.52 8.02 -9.80
CA ALA A 145 -16.10 6.69 -9.70
C ALA A 145 -17.62 6.75 -9.83
N GLN A 146 -18.18 5.85 -10.64
CA GLN A 146 -19.63 5.77 -10.86
C GLN A 146 -20.34 4.91 -9.81
N ASN A 147 -19.60 4.39 -8.84
CA ASN A 147 -20.12 3.63 -7.72
C ASN A 147 -19.32 3.94 -6.45
N SER A 148 -19.92 3.74 -5.30
CA SER A 148 -19.29 3.92 -3.99
C SER A 148 -19.77 2.85 -3.01
N ILE A 149 -19.01 2.68 -1.92
CA ILE A 149 -19.45 1.85 -0.81
C ILE A 149 -20.25 2.73 0.14
N THR A 150 -21.51 2.39 0.34
CA THR A 150 -22.42 3.13 1.24
C THR A 150 -22.36 2.63 2.68
N ASN A 151 -21.98 1.36 2.88
CA ASN A 151 -21.83 0.79 4.22
C ASN A 151 -20.86 -0.39 4.21
N VAL A 152 -20.03 -0.46 5.25
CA VAL A 152 -19.26 -1.65 5.64
C VAL A 152 -19.61 -1.94 7.08
N GLU A 153 -20.37 -3.01 7.32
CA GLU A 153 -20.84 -3.38 8.65
C GLU A 153 -20.15 -4.67 9.11
N LEU A 154 -19.53 -4.61 10.28
CA LEU A 154 -18.79 -5.72 10.88
C LEU A 154 -19.55 -6.25 12.09
N PHE A 155 -19.74 -7.57 12.14
CA PHE A 155 -20.47 -8.31 13.16
C PHE A 155 -19.57 -9.30 13.88
N GLY A 156 -19.83 -9.55 15.15
CA GLY A 156 -19.09 -10.48 15.99
C GLY A 156 -18.71 -9.86 17.34
N PRO A 157 -17.80 -10.48 18.10
CA PRO A 157 -17.19 -11.79 17.83
C PRO A 157 -18.16 -12.96 18.00
N TYR A 158 -17.89 -14.06 17.29
CA TYR A 158 -18.55 -15.35 17.46
C TYR A 158 -17.52 -16.39 17.90
N LEU A 159 -17.87 -17.24 18.88
CA LEU A 159 -16.97 -18.27 19.37
C LEU A 159 -17.04 -19.53 18.50
N SER A 160 -15.89 -20.00 18.04
CA SER A 160 -15.80 -21.22 17.22
C SER A 160 -16.46 -22.43 17.88
N GLU A 161 -16.29 -22.59 19.21
CA GLU A 161 -16.88 -23.70 19.96
C GLU A 161 -18.41 -23.67 19.93
N GLU A 162 -19.01 -22.48 19.99
CA GLU A 162 -20.46 -22.32 19.92
C GLU A 162 -20.99 -22.55 18.50
N ILE A 163 -20.28 -22.03 17.49
CA ILE A 163 -20.60 -22.28 16.08
C ILE A 163 -20.60 -23.78 15.79
N LEU A 164 -19.53 -24.49 16.18
CA LEU A 164 -19.40 -25.94 15.96
C LEU A 164 -20.37 -26.78 16.78
N THR A 165 -20.94 -26.23 17.87
CA THR A 165 -22.01 -26.87 18.60
C THR A 165 -23.33 -26.87 17.83
N ILE A 166 -23.54 -25.79 17.02
CA ILE A 166 -24.71 -25.66 16.14
C ILE A 166 -24.49 -26.46 14.86
N ASP A 167 -23.33 -26.26 14.23
CA ASP A 167 -22.96 -26.94 12.98
C ASP A 167 -21.50 -27.39 12.95
N PRO A 168 -21.24 -28.66 13.25
CA PRO A 168 -19.90 -29.22 13.25
C PRO A 168 -19.33 -29.45 11.83
N THR A 169 -20.10 -29.17 10.77
CA THR A 169 -19.68 -29.41 9.39
C THR A 169 -18.97 -28.21 8.75
N ILE A 170 -18.96 -27.04 9.41
CA ILE A 170 -18.24 -25.87 8.94
C ILE A 170 -16.74 -26.08 9.14
N SER A 171 -16.09 -26.60 8.07
CA SER A 171 -14.71 -27.09 8.11
C SER A 171 -13.69 -25.97 8.44
N GLU A 172 -13.91 -24.75 7.97
CA GLU A 172 -13.05 -23.60 8.20
C GLU A 172 -13.01 -23.25 9.70
N VAL A 173 -14.16 -23.22 10.34
CA VAL A 173 -14.27 -22.96 11.78
C VAL A 173 -13.61 -24.06 12.59
N ALA A 174 -13.77 -25.33 12.17
CA ALA A 174 -13.15 -26.48 12.82
C ALA A 174 -11.61 -26.48 12.65
N ALA A 175 -11.09 -25.99 11.54
CA ALA A 175 -9.66 -25.94 11.25
C ALA A 175 -8.93 -24.81 12.01
N GLU A 176 -9.54 -23.61 12.06
CA GLU A 176 -8.87 -22.40 12.57
C GLU A 176 -9.19 -22.16 14.07
N GLY A 177 -10.40 -22.50 14.53
CA GLY A 177 -10.85 -22.18 15.88
C GLY A 177 -10.96 -20.67 16.14
N GLY A 178 -10.87 -20.27 17.42
CA GLY A 178 -10.73 -18.85 17.78
C GLY A 178 -12.01 -18.03 17.70
N LEU A 179 -11.87 -16.73 17.37
CA LEU A 179 -12.95 -15.77 17.24
C LEU A 179 -13.23 -15.51 15.78
N TRP A 180 -14.51 -15.54 15.43
CA TRP A 180 -14.98 -15.34 14.08
C TRP A 180 -15.75 -14.04 13.96
N TYR A 181 -15.68 -13.45 12.78
CA TYR A 181 -16.34 -12.19 12.44
C TYR A 181 -16.97 -12.35 11.06
N PHE A 182 -18.10 -11.69 10.90
CA PHE A 182 -18.80 -11.57 9.64
C PHE A 182 -18.90 -10.09 9.25
N TYR A 183 -18.81 -9.75 7.97
CA TYR A 183 -19.00 -8.38 7.51
C TYR A 183 -19.88 -8.34 6.26
N ARG A 184 -20.53 -7.21 6.07
CA ARG A 184 -21.36 -6.94 4.91
C ARG A 184 -20.95 -5.63 4.29
N ILE A 185 -20.72 -5.66 2.96
CA ILE A 185 -20.41 -4.48 2.15
C ILE A 185 -21.63 -4.17 1.30
N THR A 186 -22.07 -2.91 1.33
CA THR A 186 -23.19 -2.41 0.53
C THR A 186 -22.68 -1.31 -0.39
N THR A 187 -22.91 -1.46 -1.69
CA THR A 187 -22.59 -0.47 -2.71
C THR A 187 -23.79 0.43 -3.01
N GLU A 188 -23.53 1.59 -3.61
CA GLU A 188 -24.58 2.56 -3.96
C GLU A 188 -25.49 2.03 -5.06
N ASN A 189 -24.93 1.26 -6.00
CA ASN A 189 -25.63 0.70 -7.13
C ASN A 189 -24.99 -0.62 -7.60
N ASP A 190 -25.58 -1.24 -8.63
CA ASP A 190 -25.12 -2.54 -9.17
C ASP A 190 -23.98 -2.43 -10.20
N ASN A 191 -23.42 -1.23 -10.43
CA ASN A 191 -22.28 -1.01 -11.30
C ASN A 191 -20.99 -1.46 -10.58
N VAL A 192 -20.79 -2.76 -10.45
CA VAL A 192 -19.71 -3.40 -9.68
C VAL A 192 -18.97 -4.39 -10.54
N LYS A 193 -17.71 -4.12 -10.80
CA LYS A 193 -16.79 -5.07 -11.42
C LYS A 193 -16.08 -5.93 -10.38
N ASN A 194 -15.54 -5.29 -9.32
CA ASN A 194 -14.91 -5.98 -8.19
C ASN A 194 -15.18 -5.21 -6.90
N ILE A 195 -15.21 -5.94 -5.78
CA ILE A 195 -15.14 -5.37 -4.44
C ILE A 195 -13.83 -5.85 -3.81
N TYR A 196 -13.03 -4.92 -3.34
CA TYR A 196 -11.79 -5.18 -2.63
C TYR A 196 -12.01 -4.94 -1.15
N ASN A 197 -11.48 -5.80 -0.29
CA ASN A 197 -11.61 -5.64 1.14
C ASN A 197 -10.35 -6.07 1.89
N TYR A 198 -10.15 -5.50 3.07
CA TYR A 198 -9.00 -5.76 3.93
C TYR A 198 -9.43 -5.81 5.40
N PRO A 199 -9.79 -7.00 5.92
CA PRO A 199 -9.97 -7.20 7.35
C PRO A 199 -8.64 -7.06 8.08
N THR A 200 -8.57 -6.22 9.12
CA THR A 200 -7.32 -5.93 9.81
C THR A 200 -7.54 -5.52 11.28
N TYR A 201 -6.48 -5.67 12.08
CA TYR A 201 -6.38 -5.11 13.42
C TYR A 201 -5.80 -3.68 13.45
N GLN A 202 -5.35 -3.17 12.32
CA GLN A 202 -4.84 -1.82 12.16
C GLN A 202 -6.00 -0.87 11.90
N VAL A 203 -6.46 -0.20 12.96
CA VAL A 203 -7.56 0.77 12.89
C VAL A 203 -7.03 2.19 12.64
N GLY A 204 -7.86 3.04 12.04
CA GLY A 204 -7.53 4.45 11.82
C GLY A 204 -6.58 4.71 10.64
N MET A 205 -6.41 3.74 9.73
CA MET A 205 -5.49 3.85 8.58
C MET A 205 -6.00 4.77 7.45
N LEU A 206 -7.23 5.29 7.52
CA LEU A 206 -7.73 6.22 6.48
C LEU A 206 -6.86 7.46 6.30
N GLY A 207 -6.15 7.88 7.37
CA GLY A 207 -5.16 8.96 7.30
C GLY A 207 -3.89 8.62 6.51
N GLU A 208 -3.66 7.34 6.23
CA GLU A 208 -2.54 6.82 5.46
C GLU A 208 -3.05 6.18 4.16
N TYR A 209 -3.83 6.92 3.40
CA TYR A 209 -4.61 6.43 2.27
C TYR A 209 -3.78 5.62 1.25
N ALA A 210 -2.62 6.13 0.84
CA ALA A 210 -1.77 5.44 -0.13
C ALA A 210 -1.29 4.08 0.37
N SER A 211 -0.85 3.99 1.64
CA SER A 211 -0.43 2.73 2.25
C SER A 211 -1.59 1.76 2.38
N LEU A 212 -2.77 2.26 2.76
CA LEU A 212 -3.97 1.45 2.89
C LEU A 212 -4.47 0.94 1.54
N PHE A 213 -4.46 1.80 0.50
CA PHE A 213 -4.80 1.42 -0.87
C PHE A 213 -3.92 0.26 -1.35
N MET A 214 -2.60 0.36 -1.13
CA MET A 214 -1.65 -0.71 -1.46
C MET A 214 -1.95 -2.01 -0.72
N LEU A 215 -2.26 -1.94 0.57
CA LEU A 215 -2.60 -3.12 1.36
C LEU A 215 -3.87 -3.78 0.85
N ILE A 216 -4.90 -3.00 0.52
CA ILE A 216 -6.15 -3.51 -0.04
C ILE A 216 -5.88 -4.19 -1.37
N MET A 217 -5.12 -3.57 -2.28
CA MET A 217 -4.81 -4.12 -3.60
C MET A 217 -3.93 -5.37 -3.53
N GLN A 218 -2.94 -5.41 -2.66
CA GLN A 218 -2.03 -6.57 -2.51
C GLN A 218 -2.68 -7.75 -1.80
N GLN A 219 -3.55 -7.47 -0.86
CA GLN A 219 -4.25 -8.48 -0.08
C GLN A 219 -5.70 -8.65 -0.52
N SER A 220 -6.05 -8.14 -1.73
CA SER A 220 -7.40 -8.23 -2.27
C SER A 220 -7.82 -9.69 -2.31
N TRP A 221 -8.36 -10.11 -1.21
CA TRP A 221 -9.21 -11.25 -1.17
C TRP A 221 -10.44 -10.78 -1.94
N ARG A 222 -10.53 -11.16 -3.21
CA ARG A 222 -11.81 -11.09 -3.91
C ARG A 222 -12.81 -11.61 -2.91
N VAL A 223 -13.95 -10.91 -2.77
CA VAL A 223 -14.98 -11.29 -1.82
C VAL A 223 -15.51 -12.67 -2.21
N GLU A 224 -14.73 -13.70 -1.91
CA GLU A 224 -15.21 -15.08 -1.98
C GLU A 224 -15.94 -15.42 -0.69
N HIS A 225 -15.60 -14.71 0.41
CA HIS A 225 -16.19 -14.94 1.72
C HIS A 225 -16.28 -13.66 2.52
N ASN A 226 -17.45 -13.38 3.10
CA ASN A 226 -17.71 -12.21 3.95
C ASN A 226 -17.47 -12.53 5.44
N TYR A 227 -16.58 -13.44 5.75
CA TYR A 227 -16.24 -13.82 7.12
C TYR A 227 -14.73 -14.07 7.27
N PHE A 228 -14.21 -13.96 8.48
CA PHE A 228 -12.82 -14.23 8.76
C PHE A 228 -12.60 -14.58 10.22
N CYS A 229 -11.49 -15.29 10.52
CA CYS A 229 -11.00 -15.60 11.86
C CYS A 229 -9.89 -14.64 12.25
N HIS A 230 -9.94 -14.11 13.46
CA HIS A 230 -8.89 -13.26 14.00
C HIS A 230 -8.40 -13.79 15.35
N PRO A 231 -7.13 -14.24 15.45
CA PRO A 231 -6.61 -14.91 16.63
C PRO A 231 -6.11 -13.96 17.74
N TYR A 232 -6.08 -12.64 17.55
CA TYR A 232 -5.43 -11.70 18.46
C TYR A 232 -6.40 -10.80 19.22
N ASN A 233 -6.01 -10.45 20.45
CA ASN A 233 -6.80 -9.65 21.40
C ASN A 233 -6.63 -8.16 21.16
N ASN A 234 -7.16 -7.63 20.07
CA ASN A 234 -7.12 -6.22 19.73
C ASN A 234 -8.45 -5.75 19.13
N TYR A 235 -8.45 -4.52 18.63
CA TYR A 235 -9.53 -4.02 17.80
C TYR A 235 -9.38 -4.55 16.39
N ILE A 236 -10.50 -4.71 15.70
CA ILE A 236 -10.54 -5.07 14.29
C ILE A 236 -11.50 -4.16 13.53
N CYS A 237 -11.22 -3.98 12.27
CA CYS A 237 -12.08 -3.31 11.30
C CYS A 237 -11.88 -3.91 9.90
N VAL A 238 -12.74 -3.53 8.97
CA VAL A 238 -12.66 -3.90 7.55
C VAL A 238 -12.60 -2.62 6.74
N TYR A 239 -11.60 -2.51 5.89
CA TYR A 239 -11.55 -1.50 4.84
C TYR A 239 -12.01 -2.09 3.54
N ALA A 240 -12.75 -1.33 2.75
CA ALA A 240 -13.25 -1.80 1.47
C ALA A 240 -13.32 -0.67 0.44
N MET A 241 -13.21 -1.05 -0.83
CA MET A 241 -13.44 -0.17 -1.98
C MET A 241 -14.06 -0.97 -3.11
N VAL A 242 -14.78 -0.32 -4.00
CA VAL A 242 -15.41 -0.93 -5.18
C VAL A 242 -14.74 -0.42 -6.45
N GLU A 243 -14.48 -1.33 -7.39
CA GLU A 243 -14.13 -1.05 -8.77
C GLU A 243 -15.41 -1.13 -9.61
N ASP A 244 -15.75 -0.06 -10.30
CA ASP A 244 -16.90 -0.03 -11.20
C ASP A 244 -16.60 -0.73 -12.54
N GLU A 245 -17.61 -0.92 -13.38
CA GLU A 245 -17.47 -1.58 -14.69
C GLU A 245 -16.53 -0.84 -15.65
N SER A 246 -16.26 0.44 -15.41
CA SER A 246 -15.27 1.22 -16.18
C SER A 246 -13.84 1.05 -15.67
N GLY A 247 -13.64 0.36 -14.54
CA GLY A 247 -12.35 0.12 -13.92
C GLY A 247 -11.90 1.23 -12.97
N VAL A 248 -12.81 2.13 -12.60
CA VAL A 248 -12.52 3.22 -11.66
C VAL A 248 -12.80 2.78 -10.23
N MET A 249 -11.88 3.12 -9.32
CA MET A 249 -11.98 2.76 -7.92
C MET A 249 -12.70 3.83 -7.11
N SER A 250 -13.57 3.41 -6.20
CA SER A 250 -14.18 4.31 -5.22
C SER A 250 -13.16 4.76 -4.17
N THR A 251 -13.55 5.73 -3.36
CA THR A 251 -12.87 5.99 -2.08
C THR A 251 -12.94 4.78 -1.16
N ILE A 252 -11.97 4.67 -0.24
CA ILE A 252 -11.94 3.60 0.75
C ILE A 252 -12.97 3.89 1.85
N ALA A 253 -13.80 2.90 2.15
CA ALA A 253 -14.73 2.91 3.28
C ALA A 253 -14.18 2.05 4.42
N GLU A 254 -14.46 2.46 5.67
CA GLU A 254 -14.10 1.74 6.90
C GLU A 254 -15.36 1.26 7.61
N SER A 255 -15.31 0.04 8.15
CA SER A 255 -16.40 -0.49 8.98
C SER A 255 -16.43 0.17 10.37
N ASN A 256 -17.47 -0.17 11.16
CA ASN A 256 -17.38 -0.03 12.61
C ASN A 256 -16.18 -0.82 13.16
N ILE A 257 -15.61 -0.32 14.27
CA ILE A 257 -14.48 -0.97 14.96
C ILE A 257 -15.04 -1.86 16.07
N LEU A 258 -14.62 -3.13 16.09
CA LEU A 258 -14.98 -4.06 17.14
C LEU A 258 -13.76 -4.43 17.99
N SER A 259 -13.99 -4.63 19.30
CA SER A 259 -12.99 -5.19 20.21
C SER A 259 -13.12 -6.72 20.26
N ASN A 260 -12.02 -7.43 20.23
CA ASN A 260 -11.99 -8.87 20.44
C ASN A 260 -12.42 -9.27 21.88
N ASN A 261 -12.45 -8.30 22.80
CA ASN A 261 -12.95 -8.49 24.15
C ASN A 261 -14.44 -8.14 24.30
N ALA A 262 -15.13 -7.82 23.20
CA ALA A 262 -16.57 -7.61 23.22
C ALA A 262 -17.29 -8.91 23.61
N GLU A 263 -18.49 -8.77 24.15
CA GLU A 263 -19.35 -9.94 24.45
C GLU A 263 -19.64 -10.69 23.14
N ALA A 264 -19.46 -12.02 23.19
CA ALA A 264 -19.73 -12.87 22.04
C ALA A 264 -21.21 -12.80 21.65
N ARG A 265 -21.45 -12.76 20.34
CA ARG A 265 -22.80 -12.78 19.78
C ARG A 265 -23.31 -14.21 19.65
N ASP A 266 -24.62 -14.33 19.42
CA ASP A 266 -25.28 -15.62 19.19
C ASP A 266 -24.67 -16.31 17.95
N ALA A 267 -24.08 -17.49 18.16
CA ALA A 267 -23.44 -18.26 17.12
C ALA A 267 -24.38 -18.70 15.99
N GLN A 268 -25.71 -18.74 16.26
CA GLN A 268 -26.70 -19.03 15.22
C GLN A 268 -26.70 -17.96 14.14
N GLU A 269 -26.47 -16.68 14.48
CA GLU A 269 -26.34 -15.61 13.50
C GLU A 269 -25.21 -15.89 12.51
N PHE A 270 -24.05 -16.37 13.01
CA PHE A 270 -22.93 -16.71 12.12
C PHE A 270 -23.30 -17.84 11.16
N VAL A 271 -23.91 -18.90 11.68
CA VAL A 271 -24.34 -20.04 10.85
C VAL A 271 -25.34 -19.61 9.78
N ASP A 272 -26.30 -18.74 10.14
CA ASP A 272 -27.27 -18.21 9.20
C ASP A 272 -26.61 -17.38 8.10
N TYR A 273 -25.62 -16.53 8.42
CA TYR A 273 -24.85 -15.76 7.46
C TYR A 273 -24.00 -16.66 6.58
N TYR A 274 -23.31 -17.64 7.15
CA TYR A 274 -22.46 -18.59 6.42
C TYR A 274 -23.26 -19.31 5.32
N TYR A 275 -24.44 -19.82 5.64
CA TYR A 275 -25.27 -20.49 4.63
C TYR A 275 -25.98 -19.55 3.67
N ALA A 276 -26.31 -18.34 4.07
CA ALA A 276 -26.84 -17.35 3.15
C ALA A 276 -25.87 -17.04 2.02
N GLU A 277 -24.58 -16.95 2.31
CA GLU A 277 -23.50 -16.74 1.34
C GLU A 277 -23.30 -17.94 0.41
N HIS A 278 -23.31 -19.18 0.95
CA HIS A 278 -23.07 -20.41 0.18
C HIS A 278 -24.31 -20.92 -0.58
N SER A 279 -25.48 -20.28 -0.38
CA SER A 279 -26.73 -20.68 -1.05
C SER A 279 -26.93 -20.01 -2.41
N VAL A 280 -26.00 -19.18 -2.86
CA VAL A 280 -26.09 -18.39 -4.11
C VAL A 280 -25.37 -19.05 -5.29
N GLU A 281 -25.09 -20.38 -5.22
CA GLU A 281 -24.63 -21.15 -6.37
C GLU A 281 -25.77 -21.65 -7.26
#